data_dab81f9b9931abdefdef88352f10ed84
#
_entry.id   dab81f9b9931abdefdef88352f10ed84
#
_cell.length_a   1.000
_cell.length_b   1.000
_cell.length_c   1.000
_cell.angle_alpha   90.00
_cell.angle_beta   90.00
_cell.angle_gamma   90.00
#
_symmetry.space_group_name_H-M   'P 1'
#
loop_
_entity.id
_entity.type
_entity.pdbx_description
1 polymer ?
#
loop_
_entity_poly.entity_id
_entity_poly.type
_entity_poly.pdbx_seq_one_letter_code
_entity_poly.pdbx_strand_id
1 'polypeptide(L)'
;MRRLLLASSLLLAGCAAGPPAQPEVAQPVAAITPPATRQLIGLTPQQLVGHFGAPALQVREGTSLKLQFRGRRCILDAYLYPSQDNAMRVTYVDTRAPSGVDMDQAACISALDNPS
;
A
#
# COMPACT_ATOMS: atom_id res chain seq x y z
N MET A 1 78.58 26.28 -27.24
CA MET A 1 77.30 26.88 -27.17
C MET A 1 76.28 25.87 -26.63
N ARG A 2 75.89 26.10 -25.46
CA ARG A 2 75.03 25.16 -24.68
C ARG A 2 73.61 25.57 -24.86
N ARG A 3 72.82 24.70 -25.43
CA ARG A 3 71.41 24.89 -25.47
C ARG A 3 70.76 24.07 -24.38
N LEU A 4 70.27 24.74 -23.38
CA LEU A 4 69.47 24.16 -22.31
C LEU A 4 68.09 23.97 -22.87
N LEU A 5 67.67 22.72 -22.97
CA LEU A 5 66.29 22.34 -23.22
C LEU A 5 65.60 22.20 -21.87
N LEU A 6 64.77 23.16 -21.56
CA LEU A 6 63.84 23.08 -20.43
C LEU A 6 62.68 22.20 -20.82
N ALA A 7 62.64 20.99 -20.29
CA ALA A 7 61.49 20.13 -20.40
C ALA A 7 60.44 20.61 -19.40
N SER A 8 59.38 21.22 -19.90
CA SER A 8 58.19 21.55 -19.11
C SER A 8 57.36 20.30 -18.93
N SER A 9 57.43 19.75 -17.74
CA SER A 9 56.54 18.68 -17.34
C SER A 9 55.17 19.27 -17.01
N LEU A 10 54.20 19.10 -17.88
CA LEU A 10 52.78 19.36 -17.59
C LEU A 10 52.26 18.23 -16.71
N LEU A 11 52.09 18.52 -15.43
CA LEU A 11 51.34 17.68 -14.54
C LEU A 11 49.86 17.90 -14.83
N LEU A 12 49.25 16.98 -15.59
CA LEU A 12 47.81 16.91 -15.63
C LEU A 12 47.29 16.36 -14.31
N ALA A 13 46.85 17.23 -13.43
CA ALA A 13 46.02 16.85 -12.30
C ALA A 13 44.67 16.38 -12.84
N GLY A 14 44.55 15.09 -13.06
CA GLY A 14 43.27 14.50 -13.36
C GLY A 14 42.40 14.58 -12.10
N CYS A 15 41.45 15.50 -12.10
CA CYS A 15 40.35 15.42 -11.14
C CYS A 15 39.57 14.16 -11.46
N ALA A 16 39.83 13.11 -10.67
CA ALA A 16 38.95 11.96 -10.67
C ALA A 16 37.63 12.44 -10.05
N ALA A 17 36.69 12.86 -10.90
CA ALA A 17 35.30 13.01 -10.48
C ALA A 17 34.85 11.61 -10.05
N GLY A 18 34.55 11.44 -8.76
CA GLY A 18 33.92 10.21 -8.29
C GLY A 18 32.71 9.87 -9.14
N PRO A 19 32.33 8.59 -9.24
CA PRO A 19 31.15 8.22 -10.03
C PRO A 19 29.99 9.07 -9.56
N PRO A 20 29.20 9.65 -10.50
CA PRO A 20 28.03 10.40 -10.10
C PRO A 20 27.18 9.47 -9.22
N ALA A 21 26.84 9.92 -8.02
CA ALA A 21 25.88 9.24 -7.20
C ALA A 21 24.65 9.03 -8.06
N GLN A 22 24.40 7.79 -8.45
CA GLN A 22 23.17 7.46 -9.14
C GLN A 22 22.06 7.93 -8.21
N PRO A 23 21.09 8.72 -8.71
CA PRO A 23 19.91 8.96 -7.91
C PRO A 23 19.41 7.56 -7.53
N GLU A 24 19.42 7.30 -6.24
CA GLU A 24 18.84 6.09 -5.71
C GLU A 24 17.40 6.13 -6.20
N VAL A 25 17.14 5.37 -7.26
CA VAL A 25 15.78 5.16 -7.73
C VAL A 25 15.14 4.49 -6.54
N ALA A 26 14.34 5.26 -5.81
CA ALA A 26 13.51 4.71 -4.77
C ALA A 26 12.81 3.52 -5.44
N GLN A 27 13.27 2.32 -5.11
CA GLN A 27 12.57 1.12 -5.55
C GLN A 27 11.12 1.34 -5.15
N PRO A 28 10.15 1.17 -6.08
CA PRO A 28 8.78 1.24 -5.66
C PRO A 28 8.66 0.29 -4.48
N VAL A 29 8.53 0.87 -3.31
CA VAL A 29 8.22 0.11 -2.12
C VAL A 29 6.95 -0.60 -2.50
N ALA A 30 7.04 -1.89 -2.77
CA ALA A 30 5.86 -2.72 -3.01
C ALA A 30 4.92 -2.37 -1.88
N ALA A 31 3.74 -1.84 -2.22
CA ALA A 31 2.80 -1.35 -1.24
C ALA A 31 2.66 -2.44 -0.18
N ILE A 32 3.32 -2.27 0.96
CA ILE A 32 3.27 -3.24 2.05
C ILE A 32 1.86 -3.12 2.59
N THR A 33 1.01 -4.05 2.16
CA THR A 33 -0.33 -4.16 2.71
C THR A 33 -0.21 -4.34 4.21
N PRO A 34 -0.78 -3.44 5.02
CA PRO A 34 -0.71 -3.57 6.46
C PRO A 34 -1.15 -4.96 6.91
N PRO A 35 -0.53 -5.57 7.94
CA PRO A 35 -0.85 -6.92 8.38
C PRO A 35 -2.35 -7.14 8.64
N ALA A 36 -3.03 -6.15 9.20
CA ALA A 36 -4.46 -6.20 9.45
C ALA A 36 -5.29 -6.30 8.16
N THR A 37 -4.91 -5.58 7.12
CA THR A 37 -5.57 -5.66 5.81
C THR A 37 -5.34 -7.01 5.16
N ARG A 38 -4.15 -7.59 5.31
CA ARG A 38 -3.86 -8.93 4.78
C ARG A 38 -4.77 -9.99 5.38
N GLN A 39 -5.23 -9.81 6.61
CA GLN A 39 -6.15 -10.74 7.25
C GLN A 39 -7.52 -10.75 6.57
N LEU A 40 -7.90 -9.65 5.93
CA LEU A 40 -9.18 -9.53 5.23
C LEU A 40 -9.11 -9.91 3.74
N ILE A 41 -7.94 -9.74 3.11
CA ILE A 41 -7.75 -10.08 1.70
C ILE A 41 -7.97 -11.58 1.49
N GLY A 42 -8.77 -11.92 0.50
CA GLY A 42 -9.12 -13.29 0.16
C GLY A 42 -10.32 -13.85 0.93
N LEU A 43 -10.84 -13.15 1.93
CA LEU A 43 -12.04 -13.59 2.64
C LEU A 43 -13.29 -13.53 1.76
N THR A 44 -14.19 -14.45 1.99
CA THR A 44 -15.53 -14.47 1.37
C THR A 44 -16.48 -13.53 2.11
N PRO A 45 -17.65 -13.18 1.51
CA PRO A 45 -18.67 -12.41 2.21
C PRO A 45 -19.09 -13.04 3.54
N GLN A 46 -19.24 -14.36 3.58
CA GLN A 46 -19.63 -15.08 4.80
C GLN A 46 -18.58 -14.97 5.89
N GLN A 47 -17.30 -15.03 5.52
CA GLN A 47 -16.21 -14.86 6.47
C GLN A 47 -16.15 -13.43 7.03
N LEU A 48 -16.41 -12.42 6.19
CA LEU A 48 -16.51 -11.03 6.65
C LEU A 48 -17.67 -10.83 7.62
N VAL A 49 -18.82 -11.41 7.34
CA VAL A 49 -19.98 -11.36 8.25
C VAL A 49 -19.67 -12.07 9.57
N GLY A 50 -18.90 -13.14 9.52
CA GLY A 50 -18.43 -13.81 10.73
C GLY A 50 -17.51 -12.94 11.59
N HIS A 51 -16.74 -12.05 10.95
CA HIS A 51 -15.86 -11.10 11.65
C HIS A 51 -16.60 -9.89 12.23
N PHE A 52 -17.43 -9.26 11.42
CA PHE A 52 -17.97 -7.93 11.70
C PHE A 52 -19.48 -7.89 11.90
N GLY A 53 -20.16 -9.01 11.75
CA GLY A 53 -21.62 -9.05 11.75
C GLY A 53 -22.23 -8.64 10.39
N ALA A 54 -23.50 -8.34 10.38
CA ALA A 54 -24.22 -7.96 9.16
C ALA A 54 -23.68 -6.64 8.60
N PRO A 55 -23.43 -6.56 7.27
CA PRO A 55 -23.04 -5.30 6.67
C PRO A 55 -24.17 -4.28 6.72
N ALA A 56 -23.80 -3.01 6.91
CA ALA A 56 -24.75 -1.90 6.89
C ALA A 56 -25.23 -1.60 5.47
N LEU A 57 -24.42 -1.91 4.47
CA LEU A 57 -24.70 -1.67 3.07
C LEU A 57 -24.06 -2.75 2.21
N GLN A 58 -24.78 -3.18 1.20
CA GLN A 58 -24.29 -4.10 0.18
C GLN A 58 -24.64 -3.55 -1.20
N VAL A 59 -23.62 -3.38 -2.04
CA VAL A 59 -23.78 -2.85 -3.40
C VAL A 59 -23.11 -3.78 -4.39
N ARG A 60 -23.84 -4.12 -5.45
CA ARG A 60 -23.29 -4.85 -6.59
C ARG A 60 -23.07 -3.88 -7.75
N GLU A 61 -21.90 -3.91 -8.33
CA GLU A 61 -21.56 -3.16 -9.55
C GLU A 61 -20.87 -4.11 -10.52
N GLY A 62 -21.59 -4.49 -11.61
CA GLY A 62 -21.08 -5.49 -12.53
C GLY A 62 -20.80 -6.80 -11.82
N THR A 63 -19.54 -7.25 -11.88
CA THR A 63 -19.07 -8.48 -11.21
C THR A 63 -18.56 -8.25 -9.79
N SER A 64 -18.43 -6.99 -9.39
CA SER A 64 -17.91 -6.65 -8.05
C SER A 64 -19.02 -6.56 -7.01
N LEU A 65 -18.62 -6.76 -5.77
CA LEU A 65 -19.48 -6.62 -4.60
C LEU A 65 -18.77 -5.73 -3.58
N LYS A 66 -19.45 -4.70 -3.12
CA LYS A 66 -19.00 -3.86 -2.02
C LYS A 66 -19.83 -4.18 -0.78
N LEU A 67 -19.17 -4.50 0.30
CA LEU A 67 -19.75 -4.65 1.63
C LEU A 67 -19.26 -3.53 2.53
N GLN A 68 -20.17 -2.81 3.15
CA GLN A 68 -19.82 -1.75 4.09
C GLN A 68 -20.19 -2.17 5.51
N PHE A 69 -19.22 -2.09 6.40
CA PHE A 69 -19.38 -2.31 7.83
C PHE A 69 -19.23 -0.99 8.57
N ARG A 70 -20.18 -0.66 9.41
CA ARG A 70 -20.19 0.59 10.17
C ARG A 70 -20.06 0.33 11.65
N GLY A 71 -19.07 0.95 12.26
CA GLY A 71 -18.95 1.07 13.70
C GLY A 71 -19.11 2.52 14.14
N ARG A 72 -19.03 2.76 15.44
CA ARG A 72 -19.10 4.12 16.00
C ARG A 72 -17.93 4.98 15.60
N ARG A 73 -16.76 4.36 15.39
CA ARG A 73 -15.50 5.06 15.17
C ARG A 73 -15.04 5.03 13.73
N CYS A 74 -15.50 4.06 12.95
CA CYS A 74 -15.05 3.92 11.58
C CYS A 74 -16.06 3.23 10.68
N ILE A 75 -15.82 3.41 9.40
CA ILE A 75 -16.53 2.75 8.30
C ILE A 75 -15.48 1.96 7.51
N LEU A 76 -15.74 0.69 7.27
CA LEU A 76 -14.91 -0.19 6.47
C LEU A 76 -15.69 -0.62 5.23
N ASP A 77 -15.12 -0.36 4.07
CA ASP A 77 -15.63 -0.84 2.78
C ASP A 77 -14.74 -1.97 2.27
N ALA A 78 -15.30 -3.16 2.12
CA ALA A 78 -14.62 -4.30 1.51
C ALA A 78 -15.11 -4.46 0.07
N TYR A 79 -14.17 -4.54 -0.86
CA TYR A 79 -14.44 -4.74 -2.29
C TYR A 79 -14.05 -6.15 -2.67
N LEU A 80 -15.04 -6.90 -3.15
CA LEU A 80 -14.90 -8.30 -3.50
C LEU A 80 -15.09 -8.48 -5.01
N TYR A 81 -14.27 -9.38 -5.56
CA TYR A 81 -14.32 -9.75 -6.96
C TYR A 81 -14.33 -11.28 -7.09
N PRO A 82 -14.88 -11.81 -8.19
CA PRO A 82 -14.81 -13.25 -8.43
C PRO A 82 -13.36 -13.71 -8.51
N SER A 83 -13.05 -14.79 -7.80
CA SER A 83 -11.76 -15.46 -7.87
C SER A 83 -11.82 -16.67 -8.80
N GLN A 84 -10.69 -17.35 -8.98
CA GLN A 84 -10.59 -18.51 -9.87
C GLN A 84 -11.50 -19.67 -9.47
N ASP A 85 -11.89 -19.75 -8.19
CA ASP A 85 -12.82 -20.75 -7.67
C ASP A 85 -14.30 -20.29 -7.77
N ASN A 86 -14.58 -19.21 -8.48
CA ASN A 86 -15.90 -18.57 -8.61
C ASN A 86 -16.49 -18.00 -7.31
N ALA A 87 -15.75 -18.07 -6.20
CA ALA A 87 -16.15 -17.39 -4.98
C ALA A 87 -15.80 -15.90 -5.04
N MET A 88 -16.67 -15.06 -4.47
CA MET A 88 -16.35 -13.65 -4.26
C MET A 88 -15.34 -13.53 -3.14
N ARG A 89 -14.26 -12.82 -3.37
CA ARG A 89 -13.18 -12.64 -2.39
C ARG A 89 -12.71 -11.21 -2.32
N VAL A 90 -12.37 -10.77 -1.11
CA VAL A 90 -11.85 -9.43 -0.87
C VAL A 90 -10.53 -9.23 -1.62
N THR A 91 -10.48 -8.15 -2.40
CA THR A 91 -9.27 -7.71 -3.10
C THR A 91 -8.78 -6.36 -2.61
N TYR A 92 -9.65 -5.55 -2.05
CA TYR A 92 -9.33 -4.21 -1.57
C TYR A 92 -10.20 -3.84 -0.37
N VAL A 93 -9.62 -3.08 0.55
CA VAL A 93 -10.30 -2.56 1.74
C VAL A 93 -9.99 -1.08 1.87
N ASP A 94 -11.02 -0.30 2.12
CA ASP A 94 -10.92 1.12 2.44
C ASP A 94 -11.52 1.40 3.81
N THR A 95 -10.88 2.27 4.57
CA THR A 95 -11.33 2.63 5.91
C THR A 95 -11.33 4.13 6.10
N ARG A 96 -12.36 4.64 6.75
CA ARG A 96 -12.49 6.06 7.07
C ARG A 96 -13.22 6.26 8.39
N ALA A 97 -12.99 7.42 8.99
CA ALA A 97 -13.81 7.87 10.10
C ALA A 97 -15.24 8.23 9.60
N PRO A 98 -16.24 8.26 10.48
CA PRO A 98 -17.59 8.69 10.09
C PRO A 98 -17.65 10.09 9.47
N SER A 99 -16.67 10.95 9.76
CA SER A 99 -16.51 12.26 9.15
C SER A 99 -16.07 12.21 7.68
N GLY A 100 -15.60 11.07 7.19
CA GLY A 100 -15.07 10.88 5.85
C GLY A 100 -13.54 10.98 5.74
N VAL A 101 -12.86 11.34 6.83
CA VAL A 101 -11.39 11.40 6.87
C VAL A 101 -10.80 10.00 6.85
N ASP A 102 -9.71 9.80 6.11
CA ASP A 102 -9.00 8.52 6.08
C ASP A 102 -8.61 8.09 7.50
N MET A 103 -8.73 6.80 7.75
CA MET A 103 -8.43 6.21 9.03
C MET A 103 -7.49 5.00 8.85
N ASP A 104 -6.62 4.81 9.81
CA ASP A 104 -5.76 3.62 9.85
C ASP A 104 -6.59 2.34 9.84
N GLN A 105 -6.24 1.43 8.92
CA GLN A 105 -7.01 0.21 8.70
C GLN A 105 -6.97 -0.73 9.91
N ALA A 106 -5.81 -0.89 10.52
CA ALA A 106 -5.67 -1.74 11.69
C ALA A 106 -6.53 -1.24 12.85
N ALA A 107 -6.55 0.06 13.08
CA ALA A 107 -7.37 0.69 14.10
C ALA A 107 -8.87 0.50 13.82
N CYS A 108 -9.29 0.64 12.56
CA CYS A 108 -10.68 0.43 12.16
C CYS A 108 -11.10 -1.03 12.34
N ILE A 109 -10.29 -1.97 11.87
CA ILE A 109 -10.58 -3.40 12.00
C ILE A 109 -10.72 -3.79 13.47
N SER A 110 -9.79 -3.33 14.30
CA SER A 110 -9.83 -3.57 15.75
C SER A 110 -11.08 -2.98 16.41
N ALA A 111 -11.49 -1.78 15.98
CA ALA A 111 -12.69 -1.12 16.50
C ALA A 111 -13.99 -1.85 16.09
N LEU A 112 -14.01 -2.46 14.90
CA LEU A 112 -15.15 -3.24 14.43
C LEU A 112 -15.22 -4.63 15.07
N ASP A 113 -14.07 -5.25 15.33
CA ASP A 113 -13.99 -6.57 16.02
C ASP A 113 -14.39 -6.48 17.48
N ASN A 114 -14.18 -5.33 18.10
CA ASN A 114 -14.47 -5.08 19.50
C ASN A 114 -15.40 -3.87 19.64
N PRO A 115 -16.66 -3.98 19.24
CA PRO A 115 -17.60 -2.87 19.42
C PRO A 115 -17.86 -2.64 20.90
N SER A 116 -17.47 -1.48 21.39
CA SER A 116 -17.72 -1.05 22.77
C SER A 116 -18.89 -0.07 22.82
#